data_15867d4bf60ee01ad1ccb6bfc53fede6
#
_entry.id   15867d4bf60ee01ad1ccb6bfc53fede6
#
_cell.length_a   1.000
_cell.length_b   1.000
_cell.length_c   1.000
_cell.angle_alpha   90.00
_cell.angle_beta   90.00
_cell.angle_gamma   90.00
#
_symmetry.space_group_name_H-M   'P 1'
#
loop_
_entity.id
_entity.type
_entity.pdbx_description
1 polymer ?
#
loop_
_entity_poly.entity_id
_entity_poly.type
_entity_poly.pdbx_seq_one_letter_code
_entity_poly.pdbx_strand_id
1 'polypeptide(L)'
;MRVLIVDDEASIRKTTTMAVETMGHEVVAAPGGLRALKMLETESFDACFLDLNLAGENGLEVIDKMLKAAPGMAIVMFTAYATISAAVEAMRKGVFDFIPKPFTPDQIRQVLGKIAKTRSLEQRVKQLENQLASESPEIDLSSAEPALQKALSIAFKAAETPATMLILGPSGTGKSVLAREIHRRSAQRDAAFVTVNCPSLSRELLESELFGHVKGSFTGAVSDTYGKVAAADGGTLFLDEIGEMPLEIQPKLLRLLQEREYERVGEAKPRKANVRVIAATNRNLAEEVKGGHFREDLFYRLNVINVLLAGLKDRPADISRLAENCLKFFATRIGKKVTGFSPQVREAFATYAWPGNLRELRNVIERAVILAAGPVIEVSDLPDNFSRTQPNAAVAVGTRVTIADLETEHIRRILGVARNLDEAARILGIDPATLYRKRQRLGLV
;
A
#
# COMPACT_ATOMS: atom_id res chain seq x y z
N MET A 1 26.02 -17.89 12.21
CA MET A 1 25.99 -16.54 12.78
C MET A 1 27.36 -16.22 13.34
N ARG A 2 27.72 -14.95 13.34
CA ARG A 2 28.96 -14.46 13.96
C ARG A 2 28.64 -13.88 15.32
N VAL A 3 29.22 -14.46 16.39
CA VAL A 3 28.84 -14.21 17.78
C VAL A 3 30.01 -13.58 18.54
N LEU A 4 29.74 -12.46 19.21
CA LEU A 4 30.69 -11.80 20.10
C LEU A 4 30.45 -12.27 21.55
N ILE A 5 31.48 -12.66 22.26
CA ILE A 5 31.40 -13.01 23.72
C ILE A 5 32.21 -12.00 24.51
N VAL A 6 31.58 -11.36 25.46
CA VAL A 6 32.19 -10.33 26.30
C VAL A 6 32.02 -10.72 27.77
N ASP A 7 33.10 -11.13 28.40
CA ASP A 7 33.13 -11.56 29.82
C ASP A 7 34.57 -11.35 30.33
N ASP A 8 34.77 -10.91 31.53
CA ASP A 8 36.10 -10.69 32.11
C ASP A 8 36.77 -12.00 32.57
N GLU A 9 35.96 -13.03 32.87
CA GLU A 9 36.46 -14.34 33.27
C GLU A 9 36.92 -15.18 32.08
N ALA A 10 38.22 -15.48 31.99
CA ALA A 10 38.77 -16.28 30.89
C ALA A 10 38.21 -17.70 30.78
N SER A 11 37.83 -18.31 31.92
CA SER A 11 37.21 -19.65 31.99
C SER A 11 35.80 -19.63 31.35
N ILE A 12 34.97 -18.64 31.66
CA ILE A 12 33.62 -18.49 31.10
C ILE A 12 33.70 -18.18 29.62
N ARG A 13 34.57 -17.23 29.22
CA ARG A 13 34.78 -16.94 27.79
C ARG A 13 35.14 -18.21 27.00
N LYS A 14 36.12 -18.99 27.47
CA LYS A 14 36.57 -20.21 26.80
C LYS A 14 35.44 -21.23 26.68
N THR A 15 34.73 -21.49 27.80
CA THR A 15 33.67 -22.50 27.80
C THR A 15 32.48 -22.08 26.91
N THR A 16 32.10 -20.81 26.95
CA THR A 16 31.04 -20.27 26.10
C THR A 16 31.42 -20.30 24.63
N THR A 17 32.69 -19.94 24.28
CA THR A 17 33.21 -20.01 22.94
C THR A 17 33.12 -21.46 22.41
N MET A 18 33.62 -22.43 23.17
CA MET A 18 33.56 -23.84 22.76
C MET A 18 32.11 -24.32 22.54
N ALA A 19 31.21 -23.93 23.43
CA ALA A 19 29.78 -24.28 23.31
C ALA A 19 29.17 -23.72 22.04
N VAL A 20 29.39 -22.44 21.74
CA VAL A 20 28.83 -21.75 20.55
C VAL A 20 29.45 -22.24 19.25
N GLU A 21 30.78 -22.51 19.23
CA GLU A 21 31.49 -23.10 18.08
C GLU A 21 30.99 -24.52 17.77
N THR A 22 30.74 -25.34 18.82
CA THR A 22 30.15 -26.68 18.64
C THR A 22 28.76 -26.65 17.99
N MET A 23 28.05 -25.53 18.11
CA MET A 23 26.75 -25.29 17.46
C MET A 23 26.89 -24.78 16.01
N GLY A 24 28.14 -24.69 15.47
CA GLY A 24 28.40 -24.26 14.10
C GLY A 24 28.39 -22.73 13.90
N HIS A 25 28.70 -21.95 14.95
CA HIS A 25 28.79 -20.50 14.84
C HIS A 25 30.24 -20.01 14.92
N GLU A 26 30.55 -18.92 14.24
CA GLU A 26 31.82 -18.21 14.37
C GLU A 26 31.84 -17.36 15.62
N VAL A 27 32.89 -17.43 16.42
CA VAL A 27 32.98 -16.77 17.70
C VAL A 27 34.19 -15.86 17.77
N VAL A 28 33.98 -14.63 18.26
CA VAL A 28 35.04 -13.71 18.65
C VAL A 28 34.83 -13.37 20.13
N ALA A 29 35.91 -13.35 20.90
CA ALA A 29 35.85 -13.12 22.35
C ALA A 29 36.59 -11.85 22.76
N ALA A 30 36.01 -11.07 23.65
CA ALA A 30 36.59 -9.86 24.22
C ALA A 30 36.60 -9.93 25.75
N PRO A 31 37.66 -9.47 26.43
CA PRO A 31 37.77 -9.50 27.89
C PRO A 31 37.03 -8.38 28.60
N GLY A 32 36.37 -7.47 27.86
CA GLY A 32 35.65 -6.32 28.44
C GLY A 32 34.98 -5.45 27.37
N GLY A 33 34.13 -4.54 27.84
CA GLY A 33 33.27 -3.72 27.00
C GLY A 33 34.03 -2.78 26.05
N LEU A 34 35.12 -2.20 26.52
CA LEU A 34 35.94 -1.27 25.72
C LEU A 34 36.59 -1.97 24.53
N ARG A 35 37.05 -3.22 24.69
CA ARG A 35 37.58 -4.04 23.60
C ARG A 35 36.49 -4.45 22.62
N ALA A 36 35.34 -4.83 23.16
CA ALA A 36 34.15 -5.19 22.33
C ALA A 36 33.70 -4.02 21.48
N LEU A 37 33.60 -2.80 22.02
CA LEU A 37 33.23 -1.60 21.27
C LEU A 37 34.20 -1.30 20.11
N LYS A 38 35.52 -1.45 20.33
CA LYS A 38 36.52 -1.28 19.25
C LYS A 38 36.34 -2.34 18.15
N MET A 39 35.95 -3.56 18.48
CA MET A 39 35.66 -4.60 17.48
C MET A 39 34.42 -4.25 16.66
N LEU A 40 33.39 -3.67 17.27
CA LEU A 40 32.17 -3.23 16.57
C LEU A 40 32.41 -2.09 15.58
N GLU A 41 33.51 -1.33 15.69
CA GLU A 41 33.89 -0.29 14.72
C GLU A 41 34.39 -0.89 13.38
N THR A 42 34.93 -2.10 13.41
CA THR A 42 35.58 -2.72 12.25
C THR A 42 34.89 -3.99 11.77
N GLU A 43 34.09 -4.62 12.63
CA GLU A 43 33.49 -5.93 12.38
C GLU A 43 32.02 -5.95 12.73
N SER A 44 31.23 -6.73 12.01
CA SER A 44 29.79 -6.90 12.27
C SER A 44 29.53 -8.24 12.93
N PHE A 45 28.63 -8.24 13.93
CA PHE A 45 28.20 -9.44 14.64
C PHE A 45 26.68 -9.58 14.62
N ASP A 46 26.25 -10.86 14.65
CA ASP A 46 24.84 -11.21 14.67
C ASP A 46 24.26 -11.20 16.08
N ALA A 47 25.03 -11.65 17.03
CA ALA A 47 24.66 -11.71 18.44
C ALA A 47 25.87 -11.37 19.32
N CYS A 48 25.60 -10.85 20.51
CA CYS A 48 26.59 -10.61 21.54
C CYS A 48 26.10 -11.21 22.87
N PHE A 49 26.89 -12.07 23.46
CA PHE A 49 26.74 -12.47 24.87
C PHE A 49 27.61 -11.58 25.74
N LEU A 50 26.98 -10.79 26.61
CA LEU A 50 27.63 -9.77 27.43
C LEU A 50 27.45 -10.06 28.91
N ASP A 51 28.53 -10.14 29.65
CA ASP A 51 28.43 -10.18 31.13
C ASP A 51 27.98 -8.80 31.68
N LEU A 52 27.08 -8.82 32.62
CA LEU A 52 26.64 -7.64 33.34
C LEU A 52 27.76 -7.03 34.22
N ASN A 53 28.60 -7.86 34.85
CA ASN A 53 29.65 -7.48 35.74
C ASN A 53 31.01 -7.64 35.04
N LEU A 54 31.43 -6.65 34.30
CA LEU A 54 32.80 -6.58 33.74
C LEU A 54 33.70 -5.88 34.74
N ALA A 55 34.93 -6.35 34.92
CA ALA A 55 35.87 -5.78 35.87
C ALA A 55 36.06 -4.28 35.70
N GLY A 56 35.43 -3.48 36.56
CA GLY A 56 35.50 -2.01 36.54
C GLY A 56 34.58 -1.32 35.54
N GLU A 57 33.75 -2.03 34.76
CA GLU A 57 32.78 -1.46 33.84
C GLU A 57 31.35 -1.88 34.21
N ASN A 58 30.39 -0.96 34.09
CA ASN A 58 28.97 -1.28 34.26
C ASN A 58 28.41 -1.81 32.93
N GLY A 59 28.03 -3.08 32.87
CA GLY A 59 27.48 -3.72 31.67
C GLY A 59 26.27 -2.98 31.07
N LEU A 60 25.43 -2.34 31.88
CA LEU A 60 24.29 -1.55 31.41
C LEU A 60 24.70 -0.29 30.63
N GLU A 61 25.84 0.32 30.95
CA GLU A 61 26.37 1.46 30.18
C GLU A 61 27.02 0.99 28.87
N VAL A 62 27.64 -0.19 28.89
CA VAL A 62 28.23 -0.82 27.69
C VAL A 62 27.12 -1.18 26.68
N ILE A 63 25.98 -1.68 27.14
CA ILE A 63 24.82 -2.00 26.32
C ILE A 63 24.37 -0.79 25.50
N ASP A 64 24.19 0.37 26.13
CA ASP A 64 23.73 1.59 25.43
C ASP A 64 24.69 2.02 24.30
N LYS A 65 26.00 1.84 24.54
CA LYS A 65 27.03 2.14 23.51
C LYS A 65 27.02 1.09 22.39
N MET A 66 26.87 -0.19 22.72
CA MET A 66 26.82 -1.29 21.76
C MET A 66 25.58 -1.23 20.85
N LEU A 67 24.41 -0.92 21.43
CA LEU A 67 23.17 -0.74 20.64
C LEU A 67 23.25 0.42 19.66
N LYS A 68 23.98 1.49 20.03
CA LYS A 68 24.23 2.63 19.11
C LYS A 68 25.24 2.27 18.01
N ALA A 69 26.28 1.49 18.36
CA ALA A 69 27.31 1.09 17.40
C ALA A 69 26.81 0.00 16.42
N ALA A 70 25.96 -0.91 16.87
CA ALA A 70 25.44 -2.04 16.11
C ALA A 70 23.94 -2.27 16.36
N PRO A 71 23.04 -1.42 15.80
CA PRO A 71 21.59 -1.46 16.09
C PRO A 71 20.89 -2.78 15.72
N GLY A 72 21.48 -3.56 14.81
CA GLY A 72 20.94 -4.86 14.34
C GLY A 72 21.50 -6.07 15.07
N MET A 73 22.39 -5.90 16.08
CA MET A 73 22.99 -7.00 16.83
C MET A 73 22.11 -7.37 18.02
N ALA A 74 21.77 -8.66 18.15
CA ALA A 74 21.04 -9.16 19.30
C ALA A 74 21.95 -9.26 20.53
N ILE A 75 21.72 -8.45 21.57
CA ILE A 75 22.49 -8.51 22.81
C ILE A 75 21.81 -9.44 23.80
N VAL A 76 22.51 -10.46 24.29
CA VAL A 76 22.08 -11.40 25.32
C VAL A 76 22.95 -11.19 26.54
N MET A 77 22.33 -10.97 27.70
CA MET A 77 23.06 -10.65 28.89
C MET A 77 23.28 -11.88 29.75
N PHE A 78 24.52 -12.11 30.20
CA PHE A 78 24.84 -13.04 31.31
C PHE A 78 24.75 -12.32 32.65
N THR A 79 24.18 -12.95 33.65
CA THR A 79 24.07 -12.34 34.99
C THR A 79 24.21 -13.37 36.11
N ALA A 80 25.07 -13.09 37.07
CA ALA A 80 25.23 -13.90 38.29
C ALA A 80 24.09 -13.62 39.31
N TYR A 81 23.47 -12.44 39.23
CA TYR A 81 22.37 -12.03 40.09
C TYR A 81 21.14 -11.71 39.24
N ALA A 82 20.31 -12.72 39.04
CA ALA A 82 19.01 -12.52 38.36
C ALA A 82 18.01 -11.84 39.34
N THR A 83 18.27 -10.59 39.73
CA THR A 83 17.19 -9.79 40.33
C THR A 83 16.25 -9.41 39.21
N ILE A 84 14.97 -9.64 39.40
CA ILE A 84 13.91 -9.33 38.43
C ILE A 84 14.03 -7.88 37.96
N SER A 85 14.45 -6.97 38.83
CA SER A 85 14.65 -5.55 38.50
C SER A 85 15.75 -5.29 37.48
N ALA A 86 16.91 -5.94 37.58
CA ALA A 86 18.03 -5.76 36.65
C ALA A 86 17.69 -6.34 35.25
N ALA A 87 17.02 -7.48 35.21
CA ALA A 87 16.56 -8.08 33.96
C ALA A 87 15.52 -7.21 33.27
N VAL A 88 14.55 -6.64 34.00
CA VAL A 88 13.55 -5.72 33.46
C VAL A 88 14.18 -4.43 32.96
N GLU A 89 15.19 -3.89 33.64
CA GLU A 89 15.89 -2.69 33.18
C GLU A 89 16.67 -2.94 31.88
N ALA A 90 17.39 -4.07 31.80
CA ALA A 90 18.09 -4.46 30.58
C ALA A 90 17.15 -4.66 29.40
N MET A 91 16.01 -5.31 29.59
CA MET A 91 15.00 -5.49 28.56
C MET A 91 14.42 -4.14 28.07
N ARG A 92 14.19 -3.18 28.97
CA ARG A 92 13.77 -1.81 28.64
C ARG A 92 14.80 -1.06 27.79
N LYS A 93 16.09 -1.38 27.97
CA LYS A 93 17.19 -0.82 27.16
C LYS A 93 17.34 -1.46 25.78
N GLY A 94 16.59 -2.52 25.47
CA GLY A 94 16.62 -3.19 24.15
C GLY A 94 17.50 -4.43 24.10
N VAL A 95 17.85 -5.03 25.24
CA VAL A 95 18.50 -6.35 25.27
C VAL A 95 17.53 -7.41 24.76
N PHE A 96 18.02 -8.34 23.95
CA PHE A 96 17.20 -9.37 23.30
C PHE A 96 16.71 -10.44 24.30
N ASP A 97 17.59 -10.89 25.20
CA ASP A 97 17.29 -11.90 26.22
C ASP A 97 18.35 -11.86 27.33
N PHE A 98 18.16 -12.59 28.44
CA PHE A 98 19.17 -12.78 29.46
C PHE A 98 19.29 -14.24 29.88
N ILE A 99 20.46 -14.65 30.35
CA ILE A 99 20.76 -16.01 30.81
C ILE A 99 21.41 -15.91 32.19
N PRO A 100 20.82 -16.53 33.24
CA PRO A 100 21.44 -16.55 34.58
C PRO A 100 22.66 -17.46 34.61
N LYS A 101 23.70 -17.03 35.32
CA LYS A 101 24.87 -17.88 35.68
C LYS A 101 24.56 -18.69 36.95
N PRO A 102 24.92 -19.99 37.05
CA PRO A 102 25.56 -20.81 35.99
C PRO A 102 24.58 -21.24 34.90
N PHE A 103 25.02 -21.24 33.65
CA PHE A 103 24.19 -21.60 32.49
C PHE A 103 24.67 -22.91 31.85
N THR A 104 23.74 -23.52 31.10
CA THR A 104 23.99 -24.73 30.35
C THR A 104 24.15 -24.45 28.83
N PRO A 105 24.86 -25.30 28.08
CA PRO A 105 24.91 -25.15 26.60
C PRO A 105 23.54 -25.13 25.95
N ASP A 106 22.54 -25.83 26.49
CA ASP A 106 21.17 -25.84 25.94
C ASP A 106 20.47 -24.51 26.08
N GLN A 107 20.70 -23.74 27.16
CA GLN A 107 20.16 -22.39 27.29
C GLN A 107 20.74 -21.44 26.23
N ILE A 108 22.03 -21.52 25.95
CA ILE A 108 22.69 -20.78 24.90
C ILE A 108 22.07 -21.16 23.53
N ARG A 109 21.90 -22.48 23.26
CA ARG A 109 21.27 -22.99 22.03
C ARG A 109 19.85 -22.45 21.84
N GLN A 110 19.03 -22.44 22.89
CA GLN A 110 17.67 -21.93 22.81
C GLN A 110 17.63 -20.44 22.45
N VAL A 111 18.50 -19.64 23.05
CA VAL A 111 18.56 -18.20 22.76
C VAL A 111 19.09 -17.94 21.36
N LEU A 112 20.14 -18.61 20.93
CA LEU A 112 20.64 -18.53 19.55
C LEU A 112 19.57 -18.97 18.52
N GLY A 113 18.79 -19.99 18.86
CA GLY A 113 17.64 -20.43 18.05
C GLY A 113 16.57 -19.35 17.91
N LYS A 114 16.24 -18.64 19.00
CA LYS A 114 15.30 -17.50 18.96
C LYS A 114 15.83 -16.37 18.07
N ILE A 115 17.12 -16.00 18.23
CA ILE A 115 17.78 -14.96 17.41
C ILE A 115 17.75 -15.35 15.93
N ALA A 116 18.13 -16.58 15.59
CA ALA A 116 18.12 -17.07 14.22
C ALA A 116 16.70 -17.01 13.57
N LYS A 117 15.68 -17.41 14.34
CA LYS A 117 14.28 -17.35 13.91
C LYS A 117 13.80 -15.92 13.67
N THR A 118 14.08 -15.00 14.59
CA THR A 118 13.70 -13.58 14.47
C THR A 118 14.34 -12.97 13.22
N ARG A 119 15.65 -13.16 13.01
CA ARG A 119 16.35 -12.66 11.83
C ARG A 119 15.82 -13.26 10.51
N SER A 120 15.52 -14.55 10.51
CA SER A 120 14.94 -15.20 9.34
C SER A 120 13.58 -14.59 8.97
N LEU A 121 12.76 -14.27 9.99
CA LEU A 121 11.48 -13.60 9.78
C LEU A 121 11.66 -12.17 9.26
N GLU A 122 12.57 -11.39 9.83
CA GLU A 122 12.90 -10.03 9.38
C GLU A 122 13.43 -10.02 7.94
N GLN A 123 14.33 -10.95 7.59
CA GLN A 123 14.81 -11.11 6.22
C GLN A 123 13.68 -11.49 5.27
N ARG A 124 12.78 -12.37 5.70
CA ARG A 124 11.63 -12.77 4.89
C ARG A 124 10.65 -11.62 4.66
N VAL A 125 10.37 -10.82 5.69
CA VAL A 125 9.56 -9.59 5.57
C VAL A 125 10.22 -8.65 4.58
N LYS A 126 11.52 -8.35 4.72
CA LYS A 126 12.26 -7.48 3.81
C LYS A 126 12.28 -8.01 2.35
N GLN A 127 12.40 -9.32 2.19
CA GLN A 127 12.29 -9.94 0.85
C GLN A 127 10.89 -9.77 0.26
N LEU A 128 9.85 -10.00 1.05
CA LEU A 128 8.46 -9.81 0.61
C LEU A 128 8.16 -8.34 0.28
N GLU A 129 8.65 -7.41 1.09
CA GLU A 129 8.54 -5.97 0.82
C GLU A 129 9.24 -5.58 -0.48
N ASN A 130 10.45 -6.08 -0.71
CA ASN A 130 11.18 -5.85 -1.96
C ASN A 130 10.48 -6.50 -3.16
N GLN A 131 9.90 -7.69 -3.00
CA GLN A 131 9.10 -8.33 -4.04
C GLN A 131 7.86 -7.50 -4.38
N LEU A 132 7.11 -7.04 -3.38
CA LEU A 132 5.95 -6.16 -3.58
C LEU A 132 6.34 -4.84 -4.25
N ALA A 133 7.46 -4.24 -3.86
CA ALA A 133 7.98 -3.02 -4.50
C ALA A 133 8.39 -3.28 -5.97
N SER A 134 8.89 -4.47 -6.29
CA SER A 134 9.28 -4.86 -7.66
C SER A 134 8.12 -5.26 -8.56
N GLU A 135 6.93 -5.50 -8.01
CA GLU A 135 5.73 -5.89 -8.77
C GLU A 135 5.01 -4.72 -9.45
N SER A 136 5.30 -3.49 -9.04
CA SER A 136 4.62 -2.30 -9.56
C SER A 136 5.60 -1.15 -9.75
N PRO A 137 5.50 -0.40 -10.86
CA PRO A 137 6.26 0.83 -10.98
C PRO A 137 5.91 1.75 -9.81
N GLU A 138 6.92 2.38 -9.25
CA GLU A 138 6.74 3.39 -8.21
C GLU A 138 5.85 4.49 -8.78
N ILE A 139 4.67 4.67 -8.20
CA ILE A 139 3.75 5.71 -8.65
C ILE A 139 4.30 7.04 -8.15
N ASP A 140 4.87 7.79 -9.08
CA ASP A 140 5.30 9.15 -8.83
C ASP A 140 4.07 10.05 -8.61
N LEU A 141 3.91 10.49 -7.37
CA LEU A 141 2.84 11.40 -6.97
C LEU A 141 3.11 12.86 -7.37
N SER A 142 4.31 13.18 -7.90
CA SER A 142 4.58 14.53 -8.38
C SER A 142 3.68 14.86 -9.59
N SER A 143 3.36 16.13 -9.75
CA SER A 143 2.53 16.59 -10.86
C SER A 143 2.96 17.99 -11.28
N ALA A 144 2.86 18.30 -12.57
CA ALA A 144 2.98 19.65 -13.07
C ALA A 144 1.68 20.46 -12.88
N GLU A 145 0.56 19.79 -12.59
CA GLU A 145 -0.75 20.42 -12.47
C GLU A 145 -0.93 21.11 -11.11
N PRO A 146 -1.18 22.44 -11.06
CA PRO A 146 -1.25 23.21 -9.81
C PRO A 146 -2.34 22.69 -8.85
N ALA A 147 -3.46 22.23 -9.36
CA ALA A 147 -4.57 21.70 -8.54
C ALA A 147 -4.13 20.46 -7.77
N LEU A 148 -3.44 19.52 -8.42
CA LEU A 148 -2.93 18.32 -7.79
C LEU A 148 -1.77 18.62 -6.82
N GLN A 149 -0.87 19.56 -7.18
CA GLN A 149 0.19 20.02 -6.27
C GLN A 149 -0.37 20.57 -4.96
N LYS A 150 -1.44 21.40 -5.06
CA LYS A 150 -2.15 21.92 -3.88
C LYS A 150 -2.77 20.80 -3.04
N ALA A 151 -3.43 19.85 -3.68
CA ALA A 151 -4.04 18.69 -3.01
C ALA A 151 -2.98 17.86 -2.27
N LEU A 152 -1.85 17.56 -2.90
CA LEU A 152 -0.73 16.84 -2.29
C LEU A 152 -0.10 17.63 -1.13
N SER A 153 0.06 18.96 -1.28
CA SER A 153 0.56 19.81 -0.19
C SER A 153 -0.33 19.77 1.04
N ILE A 154 -1.66 19.79 0.86
CA ILE A 154 -2.63 19.63 1.96
C ILE A 154 -2.48 18.25 2.59
N ALA A 155 -2.42 17.19 1.77
CA ALA A 155 -2.27 15.82 2.24
C ALA A 155 -1.01 15.64 3.10
N PHE A 156 0.13 16.18 2.66
CA PHE A 156 1.40 16.01 3.36
C PHE A 156 1.49 16.84 4.64
N LYS A 157 0.94 18.05 4.66
CA LYS A 157 0.81 18.82 5.92
C LYS A 157 -0.08 18.11 6.93
N ALA A 158 -1.19 17.53 6.47
CA ALA A 158 -2.08 16.77 7.33
C ALA A 158 -1.51 15.42 7.77
N ALA A 159 -0.51 14.90 7.05
CA ALA A 159 0.14 13.64 7.41
C ALA A 159 0.76 13.67 8.83
N GLU A 160 1.27 14.80 9.27
CA GLU A 160 1.88 14.99 10.59
C GLU A 160 0.86 14.99 11.74
N THR A 161 -0.45 15.05 11.42
CA THR A 161 -1.52 15.10 12.41
C THR A 161 -2.28 13.77 12.49
N PRO A 162 -2.96 13.44 13.61
CA PRO A 162 -3.81 12.26 13.71
C PRO A 162 -5.18 12.42 13.03
N ALA A 163 -5.40 13.49 12.27
CA ALA A 163 -6.67 13.78 11.64
C ALA A 163 -7.12 12.70 10.65
N THR A 164 -8.41 12.43 10.62
CA THR A 164 -9.05 11.59 9.60
C THR A 164 -8.95 12.28 8.24
N MET A 165 -8.60 11.51 7.21
CA MET A 165 -8.45 12.02 5.84
C MET A 165 -9.36 11.25 4.89
N LEU A 166 -10.00 12.00 3.99
CA LEU A 166 -10.83 11.45 2.91
C LEU A 166 -10.19 11.76 1.56
N ILE A 167 -9.79 10.72 0.83
CA ILE A 167 -9.18 10.82 -0.50
C ILE A 167 -10.28 10.57 -1.54
N LEU A 168 -10.58 11.57 -2.32
CA LEU A 168 -11.59 11.52 -3.38
C LEU A 168 -10.89 11.45 -4.75
N GLY A 169 -11.52 10.79 -5.70
CA GLY A 169 -11.05 10.79 -7.08
C GLY A 169 -11.47 9.55 -7.86
N PRO A 170 -11.43 9.60 -9.19
CA PRO A 170 -11.78 8.48 -10.06
C PRO A 170 -10.99 7.21 -9.76
N SER A 171 -11.51 6.05 -10.20
CA SER A 171 -10.79 4.79 -10.05
C SER A 171 -9.46 4.83 -10.79
N GLY A 172 -8.41 4.22 -10.20
CA GLY A 172 -7.10 4.14 -10.83
C GLY A 172 -6.23 5.41 -10.75
N THR A 173 -6.62 6.45 -10.01
CA THR A 173 -5.84 7.71 -9.87
C THR A 173 -4.67 7.64 -8.90
N GLY A 174 -4.57 6.55 -8.10
CA GLY A 174 -3.49 6.37 -7.12
C GLY A 174 -3.89 6.67 -5.67
N LYS A 175 -5.18 6.63 -5.32
CA LYS A 175 -5.69 6.88 -3.95
C LYS A 175 -4.96 6.05 -2.89
N SER A 176 -4.79 4.75 -3.12
CA SER A 176 -4.13 3.83 -2.17
C SER A 176 -2.62 4.13 -2.03
N VAL A 177 -1.98 4.62 -3.11
CA VAL A 177 -0.57 5.05 -3.07
C VAL A 177 -0.42 6.31 -2.24
N LEU A 178 -1.31 7.30 -2.44
CA LEU A 178 -1.31 8.51 -1.63
C LEU A 178 -1.56 8.19 -0.15
N ALA A 179 -2.49 7.28 0.17
CA ALA A 179 -2.75 6.87 1.54
C ALA A 179 -1.51 6.27 2.22
N ARG A 180 -0.77 5.42 1.50
CA ARG A 180 0.50 4.84 1.99
C ARG A 180 1.59 5.90 2.19
N GLU A 181 1.69 6.87 1.27
CA GLU A 181 2.66 7.96 1.40
C GLU A 181 2.31 8.92 2.56
N ILE A 182 1.02 9.17 2.82
CA ILE A 182 0.56 9.90 4.00
C ILE A 182 0.97 9.17 5.29
N HIS A 183 0.81 7.85 5.34
CA HIS A 183 1.26 7.04 6.47
C HIS A 183 2.78 7.12 6.67
N ARG A 184 3.58 6.96 5.60
CA ARG A 184 5.06 7.05 5.65
C ARG A 184 5.57 8.39 6.18
N ARG A 185 4.82 9.48 5.97
CA ARG A 185 5.13 10.83 6.46
C ARG A 185 4.54 11.15 7.82
N SER A 186 3.82 10.22 8.43
CA SER A 186 3.17 10.43 9.73
C SER A 186 4.10 10.08 10.90
N ALA A 187 3.69 10.50 12.10
CA ALA A 187 4.32 10.07 13.35
C ALA A 187 4.22 8.54 13.58
N GLN A 188 3.30 7.86 12.89
CA GLN A 188 3.04 6.42 13.00
C GLN A 188 3.69 5.62 11.84
N ARG A 189 4.65 6.19 11.13
CA ARG A 189 5.29 5.59 9.93
C ARG A 189 5.88 4.20 10.16
N ASP A 190 6.34 3.93 11.39
CA ASP A 190 6.95 2.65 11.79
C ASP A 190 5.92 1.66 12.36
N ALA A 191 4.65 2.08 12.48
CA ALA A 191 3.54 1.26 12.94
C ALA A 191 2.81 0.57 11.77
N ALA A 192 1.82 -0.26 12.05
CA ALA A 192 1.08 -1.01 11.03
C ALA A 192 0.27 -0.09 10.10
N PHE A 193 0.33 -0.36 8.79
CA PHE A 193 -0.57 0.17 7.78
C PHE A 193 -1.49 -0.95 7.28
N VAL A 194 -2.73 -0.95 7.74
CA VAL A 194 -3.68 -2.01 7.46
C VAL A 194 -4.73 -1.53 6.47
N THR A 195 -4.87 -2.26 5.36
CA THR A 195 -5.83 -1.92 4.29
C THR A 195 -7.05 -2.83 4.36
N VAL A 196 -8.23 -2.22 4.19
CA VAL A 196 -9.50 -2.90 3.99
C VAL A 196 -10.16 -2.38 2.73
N ASN A 197 -10.54 -3.29 1.83
CA ASN A 197 -11.26 -2.97 0.61
C ASN A 197 -12.74 -3.29 0.81
N CYS A 198 -13.59 -2.27 0.92
CA CYS A 198 -15.00 -2.41 1.29
C CYS A 198 -15.84 -3.24 0.30
N PRO A 199 -15.69 -3.12 -1.04
CA PRO A 199 -16.51 -3.88 -2.00
C PRO A 199 -16.12 -5.35 -2.17
N SER A 200 -14.99 -5.81 -1.61
CA SER A 200 -14.43 -7.15 -1.91
C SER A 200 -15.14 -8.31 -1.22
N LEU A 201 -16.00 -8.03 -0.24
CA LEU A 201 -16.56 -9.04 0.67
C LEU A 201 -18.07 -8.88 0.82
N SER A 202 -18.77 -10.00 1.16
CA SER A 202 -20.13 -9.92 1.64
C SER A 202 -20.20 -9.14 2.96
N ARG A 203 -21.36 -8.64 3.31
CA ARG A 203 -21.58 -7.84 4.52
C ARG A 203 -21.01 -8.49 5.79
N GLU A 204 -21.37 -9.77 6.03
CA GLU A 204 -20.94 -10.49 7.23
C GLU A 204 -19.42 -10.70 7.26
N LEU A 205 -18.82 -10.95 6.09
CA LEU A 205 -17.38 -11.12 5.97
C LEU A 205 -16.65 -9.79 6.16
N LEU A 206 -17.17 -8.69 5.62
CA LEU A 206 -16.56 -7.36 5.82
C LEU A 206 -16.60 -6.94 7.28
N GLU A 207 -17.71 -7.16 7.97
CA GLU A 207 -17.86 -6.86 9.39
C GLU A 207 -16.89 -7.68 10.25
N SER A 208 -16.81 -8.98 9.97
CA SER A 208 -15.88 -9.90 10.61
C SER A 208 -14.42 -9.56 10.32
N GLU A 209 -14.09 -9.18 9.10
CA GLU A 209 -12.72 -8.78 8.75
C GLU A 209 -12.32 -7.47 9.42
N LEU A 210 -13.22 -6.47 9.47
CA LEU A 210 -12.96 -5.21 10.13
C LEU A 210 -12.78 -5.35 11.64
N PHE A 211 -13.77 -5.93 12.31
CA PHE A 211 -13.87 -5.90 13.77
C PHE A 211 -13.45 -7.21 14.45
N GLY A 212 -13.33 -8.29 13.69
CA GLY A 212 -13.12 -9.64 14.22
C GLY A 212 -14.41 -10.29 14.68
N HIS A 213 -14.33 -11.56 15.07
CA HIS A 213 -15.47 -12.33 15.55
C HIS A 213 -15.07 -13.30 16.66
N VAL A 214 -16.04 -13.72 17.45
CA VAL A 214 -15.88 -14.82 18.39
C VAL A 214 -16.42 -16.10 17.77
N LYS A 215 -15.89 -17.23 18.18
CA LYS A 215 -16.32 -18.56 17.75
C LYS A 215 -17.83 -18.71 17.87
N GLY A 216 -18.50 -19.19 16.82
CA GLY A 216 -19.94 -19.44 16.79
C GLY A 216 -20.81 -18.22 16.50
N SER A 217 -20.26 -17.05 16.21
CA SER A 217 -21.01 -15.82 15.95
C SER A 217 -21.78 -15.81 14.62
N PHE A 218 -21.35 -16.62 13.65
CA PHE A 218 -22.05 -16.86 12.38
C PHE A 218 -21.70 -18.24 11.80
N THR A 219 -22.38 -18.67 10.76
CA THR A 219 -22.09 -19.93 10.06
C THR A 219 -20.71 -19.88 9.41
N GLY A 220 -19.75 -20.64 9.97
CA GLY A 220 -18.35 -20.64 9.54
C GLY A 220 -17.36 -20.00 10.53
N ALA A 221 -17.83 -19.42 11.64
CA ALA A 221 -16.97 -18.91 12.71
C ALA A 221 -16.41 -20.06 13.58
N VAL A 222 -15.36 -20.73 13.08
CA VAL A 222 -14.76 -21.92 13.71
C VAL A 222 -13.86 -21.56 14.89
N SER A 223 -13.24 -20.38 14.88
CA SER A 223 -12.30 -19.89 15.89
C SER A 223 -12.50 -18.41 16.17
N ASP A 224 -12.00 -17.93 17.30
CA ASP A 224 -11.89 -16.50 17.57
C ASP A 224 -10.90 -15.83 16.60
N THR A 225 -11.29 -14.68 16.05
CA THR A 225 -10.44 -13.93 15.12
C THR A 225 -10.37 -12.45 15.53
N TYR A 226 -9.16 -11.89 15.51
CA TYR A 226 -8.97 -10.45 15.65
C TYR A 226 -9.11 -9.79 14.27
N GLY A 227 -9.88 -8.68 14.23
CA GLY A 227 -10.12 -7.94 13.00
C GLY A 227 -8.99 -6.98 12.63
N LYS A 228 -9.14 -6.35 11.46
CA LYS A 228 -8.19 -5.35 10.93
C LYS A 228 -8.05 -4.12 11.83
N VAL A 229 -9.11 -3.74 12.57
CA VAL A 229 -9.06 -2.66 13.57
C VAL A 229 -8.05 -2.98 14.67
N ALA A 230 -8.08 -4.21 15.19
CA ALA A 230 -7.09 -4.65 16.19
C ALA A 230 -5.67 -4.71 15.61
N ALA A 231 -5.52 -5.17 14.37
CA ALA A 231 -4.23 -5.22 13.68
C ALA A 231 -3.65 -3.82 13.37
N ALA A 232 -4.51 -2.80 13.29
CA ALA A 232 -4.13 -1.42 13.03
C ALA A 232 -3.92 -0.59 14.32
N ASP A 233 -4.05 -1.19 15.49
CA ASP A 233 -3.93 -0.45 16.76
C ASP A 233 -2.54 0.19 16.91
N GLY A 234 -2.50 1.47 17.25
CA GLY A 234 -1.29 2.30 17.25
C GLY A 234 -0.83 2.76 15.87
N GLY A 235 -1.43 2.28 14.80
CA GLY A 235 -1.07 2.54 13.40
C GLY A 235 -2.16 3.23 12.58
N THR A 236 -2.24 2.86 11.30
CA THR A 236 -3.19 3.45 10.33
C THR A 236 -4.09 2.38 9.71
N LEU A 237 -5.38 2.62 9.74
CA LEU A 237 -6.39 1.86 9.00
C LEU A 237 -6.76 2.61 7.72
N PHE A 238 -6.51 2.00 6.58
CA PHE A 238 -6.90 2.53 5.27
C PHE A 238 -8.16 1.80 4.77
N LEU A 239 -9.24 2.56 4.58
CA LEU A 239 -10.52 2.07 4.08
C LEU A 239 -10.67 2.46 2.61
N ASP A 240 -10.43 1.51 1.71
CA ASP A 240 -10.56 1.75 0.27
C ASP A 240 -12.00 1.52 -0.18
N GLU A 241 -12.48 2.39 -1.07
CA GLU A 241 -13.86 2.45 -1.58
C GLU A 241 -14.91 2.48 -0.47
N ILE A 242 -14.73 3.38 0.51
CA ILE A 242 -15.61 3.55 1.69
C ILE A 242 -17.07 3.81 1.30
N GLY A 243 -17.34 4.41 0.13
CA GLY A 243 -18.69 4.64 -0.38
C GLY A 243 -19.47 3.37 -0.72
N GLU A 244 -18.80 2.21 -0.74
CA GLU A 244 -19.42 0.88 -0.93
C GLU A 244 -19.73 0.17 0.39
N MET A 245 -19.45 0.80 1.53
CA MET A 245 -19.66 0.18 2.84
C MET A 245 -21.15 0.01 3.15
N PRO A 246 -21.63 -1.20 3.48
CA PRO A 246 -23.01 -1.44 3.86
C PRO A 246 -23.49 -0.53 5.01
N LEU A 247 -24.71 -0.04 4.92
CA LEU A 247 -25.30 0.88 5.90
C LEU A 247 -25.23 0.37 7.35
N GLU A 248 -25.38 -0.92 7.54
CA GLU A 248 -25.40 -1.56 8.86
C GLU A 248 -24.02 -1.60 9.53
N ILE A 249 -22.95 -1.50 8.76
CA ILE A 249 -21.57 -1.45 9.30
C ILE A 249 -21.16 -0.02 9.65
N GLN A 250 -21.73 0.98 8.98
CA GLN A 250 -21.38 2.39 9.14
C GLN A 250 -21.51 2.89 10.60
N PRO A 251 -22.53 2.51 11.42
CA PRO A 251 -22.60 2.91 12.83
C PRO A 251 -21.43 2.38 13.68
N LYS A 252 -20.94 1.16 13.39
CA LYS A 252 -19.80 0.59 14.11
C LYS A 252 -18.50 1.31 13.77
N LEU A 253 -18.32 1.70 12.50
CA LEU A 253 -17.21 2.55 12.09
C LEU A 253 -17.29 3.94 12.73
N LEU A 254 -18.48 4.53 12.80
CA LEU A 254 -18.67 5.82 13.47
C LEU A 254 -18.26 5.78 14.94
N ARG A 255 -18.65 4.72 15.67
CA ARG A 255 -18.25 4.51 17.05
C ARG A 255 -16.73 4.40 17.20
N LEU A 256 -16.06 3.68 16.32
CA LEU A 256 -14.60 3.62 16.30
C LEU A 256 -13.97 5.00 16.11
N LEU A 257 -14.51 5.83 15.22
CA LEU A 257 -14.00 7.17 14.92
C LEU A 257 -14.26 8.18 16.05
N GLN A 258 -15.34 8.03 16.80
CA GLN A 258 -15.75 8.97 17.86
C GLN A 258 -15.21 8.57 19.22
N GLU A 259 -15.41 7.30 19.60
CA GLU A 259 -15.16 6.79 20.95
C GLU A 259 -13.82 6.02 21.05
N ARG A 260 -13.19 5.71 19.90
CA ARG A 260 -12.03 4.82 19.85
C ARG A 260 -12.33 3.41 20.37
N GLU A 261 -13.59 2.98 20.24
CA GLU A 261 -14.09 1.70 20.70
C GLU A 261 -14.74 0.91 19.56
N TYR A 262 -14.62 -0.41 19.65
CA TYR A 262 -15.25 -1.36 18.72
C TYR A 262 -15.62 -2.64 19.44
N GLU A 263 -16.52 -3.44 18.85
CA GLU A 263 -16.94 -4.74 19.35
C GLU A 263 -16.72 -5.80 18.28
N ARG A 264 -16.28 -6.99 18.66
CA ARG A 264 -16.22 -8.14 17.77
C ARG A 264 -17.63 -8.66 17.48
N VAL A 265 -17.82 -9.27 16.32
CA VAL A 265 -19.08 -9.92 15.98
C VAL A 265 -19.37 -11.04 16.98
N GLY A 266 -20.54 -11.01 17.62
CA GLY A 266 -20.93 -11.96 18.67
C GLY A 266 -20.39 -11.67 20.08
N GLU A 267 -19.69 -10.55 20.28
CA GLU A 267 -19.22 -10.11 21.61
C GLU A 267 -19.79 -8.73 21.94
N ALA A 268 -20.41 -8.56 23.10
CA ALA A 268 -20.94 -7.27 23.55
C ALA A 268 -19.89 -6.43 24.36
N LYS A 269 -18.67 -6.95 24.54
CA LYS A 269 -17.62 -6.27 25.30
C LYS A 269 -16.89 -5.25 24.41
N PRO A 270 -16.95 -3.94 24.73
CA PRO A 270 -16.23 -2.94 23.97
C PRO A 270 -14.70 -3.08 24.16
N ARG A 271 -13.97 -2.87 23.09
CA ARG A 271 -12.51 -2.89 23.01
C ARG A 271 -12.02 -1.56 22.52
N LYS A 272 -10.94 -1.05 23.08
CA LYS A 272 -10.30 0.20 22.64
C LYS A 272 -9.30 -0.07 21.53
N ALA A 273 -9.26 0.84 20.56
CA ALA A 273 -8.24 0.88 19.51
C ALA A 273 -7.89 2.34 19.17
N ASN A 274 -6.60 2.66 19.25
CA ASN A 274 -6.10 3.97 18.86
C ASN A 274 -5.61 3.95 17.42
N VAL A 275 -6.53 4.07 16.47
CA VAL A 275 -6.25 3.93 15.05
C VAL A 275 -6.40 5.27 14.33
N ARG A 276 -5.43 5.64 13.50
CA ARG A 276 -5.59 6.71 12.52
C ARG A 276 -6.36 6.17 11.31
N VAL A 277 -7.40 6.89 10.86
CA VAL A 277 -8.20 6.44 9.72
C VAL A 277 -7.94 7.33 8.50
N ILE A 278 -7.66 6.67 7.36
CA ILE A 278 -7.64 7.27 6.03
C ILE A 278 -8.69 6.52 5.21
N ALA A 279 -9.63 7.24 4.61
CA ALA A 279 -10.66 6.67 3.75
C ALA A 279 -10.47 7.13 2.31
N ALA A 280 -10.83 6.29 1.35
CA ALA A 280 -10.81 6.63 -0.07
C ALA A 280 -12.09 6.18 -0.77
N THR A 281 -12.54 6.95 -1.77
CA THR A 281 -13.67 6.55 -2.61
C THR A 281 -13.65 7.26 -3.97
N ASN A 282 -14.27 6.64 -4.96
CA ASN A 282 -14.58 7.23 -6.25
C ASN A 282 -16.01 7.78 -6.33
N ARG A 283 -16.87 7.49 -5.33
CA ARG A 283 -18.24 7.95 -5.26
C ARG A 283 -18.35 9.36 -4.67
N ASN A 284 -19.39 10.08 -5.07
CA ASN A 284 -19.78 11.34 -4.44
C ASN A 284 -20.57 11.03 -3.15
N LEU A 285 -19.88 11.03 -2.00
CA LEU A 285 -20.51 10.71 -0.71
C LEU A 285 -21.68 11.64 -0.36
N ALA A 286 -21.67 12.91 -0.81
CA ALA A 286 -22.78 13.82 -0.56
C ALA A 286 -24.05 13.39 -1.33
N GLU A 287 -23.91 12.80 -2.52
CA GLU A 287 -25.02 12.19 -3.25
C GLU A 287 -25.48 10.88 -2.62
N GLU A 288 -24.53 10.03 -2.17
CA GLU A 288 -24.85 8.78 -1.44
C GLU A 288 -25.61 9.06 -0.13
N VAL A 289 -25.31 10.16 0.58
CA VAL A 289 -26.06 10.61 1.76
C VAL A 289 -27.50 11.00 1.36
N LYS A 290 -27.69 11.79 0.30
CA LYS A 290 -29.02 12.17 -0.20
C LYS A 290 -29.83 10.95 -0.66
N GLY A 291 -29.14 9.95 -1.23
CA GLY A 291 -29.75 8.69 -1.67
C GLY A 291 -30.06 7.72 -0.53
N GLY A 292 -29.67 8.03 0.71
CA GLY A 292 -29.86 7.14 1.86
C GLY A 292 -28.93 5.92 1.89
N HIS A 293 -27.87 5.90 1.07
CA HIS A 293 -26.89 4.80 1.01
C HIS A 293 -25.69 5.04 1.93
N PHE A 294 -25.50 6.25 2.41
CA PHE A 294 -24.45 6.62 3.33
C PHE A 294 -24.97 7.52 4.45
N ARG A 295 -24.52 7.30 5.68
CA ARG A 295 -24.98 8.09 6.84
C ARG A 295 -24.33 9.47 6.86
N GLU A 296 -25.11 10.48 7.14
CA GLU A 296 -24.66 11.86 7.20
C GLU A 296 -23.66 12.11 8.35
N ASP A 297 -23.89 11.49 9.52
CA ASP A 297 -23.00 11.61 10.68
C ASP A 297 -21.61 11.01 10.41
N LEU A 298 -21.54 9.87 9.73
CA LEU A 298 -20.27 9.26 9.31
C LEU A 298 -19.58 10.11 8.25
N PHE A 299 -20.32 10.66 7.28
CA PHE A 299 -19.75 11.53 6.26
C PHE A 299 -19.02 12.72 6.88
N TYR A 300 -19.65 13.47 7.81
CA TYR A 300 -18.98 14.59 8.46
C TYR A 300 -17.78 14.17 9.31
N ARG A 301 -17.79 12.98 9.90
CA ARG A 301 -16.66 12.48 10.70
C ARG A 301 -15.48 12.04 9.85
N LEU A 302 -15.72 11.56 8.62
CA LEU A 302 -14.66 11.20 7.66
C LEU A 302 -14.14 12.43 6.91
N ASN A 303 -14.98 13.40 6.60
CA ASN A 303 -14.69 14.57 5.77
C ASN A 303 -14.05 15.72 6.56
N VAL A 304 -13.06 15.42 7.41
CA VAL A 304 -12.31 16.44 8.19
C VAL A 304 -11.27 17.11 7.28
N ILE A 305 -10.48 16.31 6.59
CA ILE A 305 -9.53 16.80 5.58
C ILE A 305 -9.78 16.00 4.30
N ASN A 306 -10.24 16.69 3.26
CA ASN A 306 -10.44 16.06 1.96
C ASN A 306 -9.32 16.38 0.98
N VAL A 307 -8.95 15.39 0.18
CA VAL A 307 -7.92 15.47 -0.85
C VAL A 307 -8.49 14.93 -2.14
N LEU A 308 -8.66 15.79 -3.14
CA LEU A 308 -9.18 15.41 -4.44
C LEU A 308 -8.03 15.07 -5.39
N LEU A 309 -7.97 13.82 -5.84
CA LEU A 309 -7.05 13.38 -6.89
C LEU A 309 -7.73 13.54 -8.27
N ALA A 310 -7.19 14.42 -9.08
CA ALA A 310 -7.65 14.63 -10.46
C ALA A 310 -7.42 13.38 -11.33
N GLY A 311 -8.34 13.15 -12.26
CA GLY A 311 -8.19 12.14 -13.31
C GLY A 311 -7.01 12.44 -14.24
N LEU A 312 -6.54 11.42 -14.95
CA LEU A 312 -5.39 11.59 -15.85
C LEU A 312 -5.69 12.54 -17.03
N LYS A 313 -6.94 12.58 -17.48
CA LYS A 313 -7.41 13.52 -18.51
C LYS A 313 -7.29 14.99 -18.09
N ASP A 314 -7.38 15.28 -16.77
CA ASP A 314 -7.33 16.62 -16.20
C ASP A 314 -5.89 17.05 -15.87
N ARG A 315 -4.89 16.20 -16.19
CA ARG A 315 -3.45 16.44 -16.00
C ARG A 315 -2.62 15.95 -17.19
N PRO A 316 -2.89 16.45 -18.41
CA PRO A 316 -2.23 15.96 -19.62
C PRO A 316 -0.71 16.15 -19.60
N ALA A 317 -0.21 17.16 -18.91
CA ALA A 317 1.23 17.41 -18.76
C ALA A 317 1.97 16.27 -18.02
N ASP A 318 1.28 15.49 -17.19
CA ASP A 318 1.89 14.38 -16.46
C ASP A 318 1.97 13.09 -17.29
N ILE A 319 1.15 12.94 -18.35
CA ILE A 319 0.99 11.68 -19.10
C ILE A 319 2.32 11.20 -19.66
N SER A 320 3.07 12.06 -20.35
CA SER A 320 4.34 11.68 -20.97
C SER A 320 5.36 11.18 -19.93
N ARG A 321 5.49 11.90 -18.82
CA ARG A 321 6.42 11.53 -17.74
C ARG A 321 6.04 10.22 -17.07
N LEU A 322 4.76 10.04 -16.76
CA LEU A 322 4.23 8.80 -16.17
C LEU A 322 4.37 7.61 -17.12
N ALA A 323 4.14 7.83 -18.42
CA ALA A 323 4.33 6.81 -19.45
C ALA A 323 5.80 6.38 -19.56
N GLU A 324 6.73 7.32 -19.56
CA GLU A 324 8.17 7.02 -19.60
C GLU A 324 8.66 6.26 -18.35
N ASN A 325 8.13 6.60 -17.17
CA ASN A 325 8.44 5.86 -15.94
C ASN A 325 7.92 4.41 -16.01
N CYS A 326 6.70 4.21 -16.48
CA CYS A 326 6.14 2.88 -16.70
C CYS A 326 6.94 2.10 -17.75
N LEU A 327 7.33 2.74 -18.85
CA LEU A 327 8.12 2.11 -19.91
C LEU A 327 9.46 1.61 -19.36
N LYS A 328 10.22 2.45 -18.67
CA LYS A 328 11.51 2.08 -18.06
C LYS A 328 11.36 0.88 -17.12
N PHE A 329 10.34 0.92 -16.29
CA PHE A 329 10.05 -0.17 -15.34
C PHE A 329 9.78 -1.49 -16.07
N PHE A 330 8.84 -1.51 -17.03
CA PHE A 330 8.46 -2.76 -17.73
C PHE A 330 9.55 -3.24 -18.67
N ALA A 331 10.25 -2.36 -19.37
CA ALA A 331 11.38 -2.73 -20.23
C ALA A 331 12.47 -3.44 -19.43
N THR A 332 12.83 -2.90 -18.25
CA THR A 332 13.82 -3.53 -17.36
C THR A 332 13.31 -4.86 -16.82
N ARG A 333 12.07 -4.94 -16.37
CA ARG A 333 11.49 -6.15 -15.78
C ARG A 333 11.35 -7.30 -16.77
N ILE A 334 10.97 -6.99 -18.02
CA ILE A 334 10.75 -7.97 -19.09
C ILE A 334 12.09 -8.31 -19.80
N GLY A 335 13.13 -7.51 -19.60
CA GLY A 335 14.42 -7.68 -20.27
C GLY A 335 14.41 -7.26 -21.74
N LYS A 336 13.46 -6.41 -22.16
CA LYS A 336 13.39 -5.90 -23.53
C LYS A 336 14.10 -4.56 -23.68
N LYS A 337 14.77 -4.36 -24.82
CA LYS A 337 15.47 -3.11 -25.16
C LYS A 337 14.52 -2.08 -25.81
N VAL A 338 13.43 -1.77 -25.12
CA VAL A 338 12.48 -0.74 -25.57
C VAL A 338 12.84 0.56 -24.85
N THR A 339 13.08 1.63 -25.61
CA THR A 339 13.65 2.89 -25.10
C THR A 339 12.72 4.10 -25.23
N GLY A 340 11.62 3.99 -26.01
CA GLY A 340 10.74 5.14 -26.24
C GLY A 340 9.44 4.81 -26.92
N PHE A 341 8.70 5.88 -27.20
CA PHE A 341 7.43 5.87 -27.94
C PHE A 341 7.57 6.63 -29.25
N SER A 342 6.93 6.16 -30.33
CA SER A 342 6.85 6.91 -31.56
C SER A 342 6.08 8.22 -31.40
N PRO A 343 6.27 9.22 -32.26
CA PRO A 343 5.52 10.48 -32.20
C PRO A 343 3.99 10.25 -32.23
N GLN A 344 3.53 9.30 -33.00
CA GLN A 344 2.11 8.94 -33.13
C GLN A 344 1.55 8.38 -31.82
N VAL A 345 2.32 7.56 -31.12
CA VAL A 345 1.92 7.04 -29.79
C VAL A 345 1.85 8.17 -28.76
N ARG A 346 2.81 9.11 -28.77
CA ARG A 346 2.78 10.28 -27.88
C ARG A 346 1.55 11.15 -28.11
N GLU A 347 1.18 11.38 -29.37
CA GLU A 347 -0.04 12.12 -29.74
C GLU A 347 -1.31 11.37 -29.29
N ALA A 348 -1.37 10.05 -29.54
CA ALA A 348 -2.48 9.22 -29.10
C ALA A 348 -2.64 9.26 -27.57
N PHE A 349 -1.55 9.19 -26.81
CA PHE A 349 -1.58 9.28 -25.34
C PHE A 349 -2.08 10.64 -24.85
N ALA A 350 -1.70 11.73 -25.51
CA ALA A 350 -2.11 13.08 -25.14
C ALA A 350 -3.61 13.34 -25.42
N THR A 351 -4.19 12.71 -26.41
CA THR A 351 -5.58 12.91 -26.83
C THR A 351 -6.57 11.92 -26.22
N TYR A 352 -6.09 10.79 -25.72
CA TYR A 352 -6.93 9.75 -25.12
C TYR A 352 -7.45 10.16 -23.74
N ALA A 353 -8.69 9.80 -23.43
CA ALA A 353 -9.40 10.24 -22.23
C ALA A 353 -8.99 9.51 -20.93
N TRP A 354 -8.29 8.38 -21.02
CA TRP A 354 -7.81 7.56 -19.91
C TRP A 354 -8.87 7.24 -18.83
N PRO A 355 -9.99 6.58 -19.18
CA PRO A 355 -11.06 6.31 -18.22
C PRO A 355 -10.59 5.47 -17.01
N GLY A 356 -9.62 4.58 -17.20
CA GLY A 356 -9.00 3.79 -16.14
C GLY A 356 -7.78 4.47 -15.48
N ASN A 357 -7.47 5.72 -15.83
CA ASN A 357 -6.41 6.52 -15.25
C ASN A 357 -5.03 5.84 -15.26
N LEU A 358 -4.28 5.90 -14.16
CA LEU A 358 -2.94 5.30 -14.05
C LEU A 358 -2.96 3.77 -14.17
N ARG A 359 -4.06 3.13 -13.75
CA ARG A 359 -4.19 1.67 -13.89
C ARG A 359 -4.26 1.27 -15.36
N GLU A 360 -5.03 2.00 -16.15
CA GLU A 360 -5.13 1.77 -17.59
C GLU A 360 -3.82 2.11 -18.31
N LEU A 361 -3.22 3.28 -18.03
CA LEU A 361 -1.94 3.70 -18.59
C LEU A 361 -0.87 2.62 -18.38
N ARG A 362 -0.76 2.11 -17.16
CA ARG A 362 0.18 1.05 -16.81
C ARG A 362 -0.07 -0.21 -17.63
N ASN A 363 -1.32 -0.69 -17.68
CA ASN A 363 -1.67 -1.92 -18.40
C ASN A 363 -1.41 -1.80 -19.91
N VAL A 364 -1.71 -0.62 -20.48
CA VAL A 364 -1.45 -0.33 -21.92
C VAL A 364 0.04 -0.38 -22.21
N ILE A 365 0.87 0.25 -21.37
CA ILE A 365 2.32 0.27 -21.58
C ILE A 365 2.94 -1.10 -21.32
N GLU A 366 2.52 -1.84 -20.29
CA GLU A 366 2.97 -3.21 -20.05
C GLU A 366 2.71 -4.11 -21.26
N ARG A 367 1.49 -4.09 -21.78
CA ARG A 367 1.12 -4.81 -23.01
C ARG A 367 1.97 -4.38 -24.21
N ALA A 368 2.13 -3.08 -24.42
CA ALA A 368 2.90 -2.55 -25.53
C ALA A 368 4.38 -2.99 -25.47
N VAL A 369 5.00 -2.97 -24.26
CA VAL A 369 6.37 -3.48 -24.08
C VAL A 369 6.45 -4.98 -24.40
N ILE A 370 5.46 -5.79 -23.99
CA ILE A 370 5.41 -7.23 -24.30
C ILE A 370 5.32 -7.46 -25.81
N LEU A 371 4.52 -6.68 -26.54
CA LEU A 371 4.27 -6.86 -27.98
C LEU A 371 5.32 -6.20 -28.87
N ALA A 372 6.00 -5.15 -28.39
CA ALA A 372 6.98 -4.41 -29.17
C ALA A 372 8.02 -5.31 -29.83
N ALA A 373 8.14 -5.19 -31.17
CA ALA A 373 9.13 -5.91 -31.97
C ALA A 373 10.48 -5.17 -32.08
N GLY A 374 10.48 -3.85 -31.82
CA GLY A 374 11.63 -2.96 -31.95
C GLY A 374 11.94 -2.17 -30.66
N PRO A 375 12.90 -1.24 -30.77
CA PRO A 375 13.29 -0.40 -29.63
C PRO A 375 12.31 0.74 -29.31
N VAL A 376 11.31 0.95 -30.15
CA VAL A 376 10.30 2.01 -30.02
C VAL A 376 8.92 1.37 -30.09
N ILE A 377 8.01 1.77 -29.20
CA ILE A 377 6.61 1.35 -29.22
C ILE A 377 5.88 2.11 -30.34
N GLU A 378 5.23 1.35 -31.22
CA GLU A 378 4.43 1.85 -32.32
C GLU A 378 2.92 1.75 -32.00
N VAL A 379 2.07 2.42 -32.80
CA VAL A 379 0.60 2.38 -32.61
C VAL A 379 0.05 0.97 -32.76
N SER A 380 0.69 0.13 -33.58
CA SER A 380 0.33 -1.29 -33.74
C SER A 380 0.52 -2.14 -32.48
N ASP A 381 1.37 -1.70 -31.55
CA ASP A 381 1.61 -2.39 -30.28
C ASP A 381 0.57 -2.02 -29.21
N LEU A 382 -0.24 -0.98 -29.47
CA LEU A 382 -1.29 -0.51 -28.58
C LEU A 382 -2.60 -1.29 -28.77
N PRO A 383 -3.52 -1.27 -27.80
CA PRO A 383 -4.89 -1.75 -27.98
C PRO A 383 -5.64 -1.00 -29.09
N ASP A 384 -6.63 -1.66 -29.71
CA ASP A 384 -7.39 -1.14 -30.85
C ASP A 384 -8.10 0.21 -30.61
N ASN A 385 -8.43 0.53 -29.36
CA ASN A 385 -9.01 1.81 -28.98
C ASN A 385 -8.07 3.00 -29.22
N PHE A 386 -6.75 2.78 -29.30
CA PHE A 386 -5.75 3.79 -29.66
C PHE A 386 -5.59 3.93 -31.19
N SER A 387 -5.82 2.85 -31.95
CA SER A 387 -5.79 2.87 -33.41
C SER A 387 -6.96 3.66 -34.01
N ARG A 388 -8.06 3.80 -33.27
CA ARG A 388 -9.24 4.61 -33.62
C ARG A 388 -9.12 6.09 -33.30
N THR A 389 -8.00 6.53 -32.74
CA THR A 389 -7.67 7.95 -32.51
C THR A 389 -7.04 8.64 -33.74
N GLN A 390 -7.28 8.17 -34.96
CA GLN A 390 -7.51 9.17 -35.99
C GLN A 390 -8.74 9.94 -35.50
N PRO A 391 -8.73 11.27 -35.45
CA PRO A 391 -9.96 12.00 -35.36
C PRO A 391 -10.77 11.53 -36.57
N ASN A 392 -11.77 10.69 -36.39
CA ASN A 392 -12.96 10.81 -37.17
C ASN A 392 -13.25 12.29 -37.01
N ALA A 393 -12.89 13.08 -38.00
CA ALA A 393 -13.23 14.49 -38.07
C ALA A 393 -14.69 14.47 -37.73
N ALA A 394 -15.05 14.90 -36.52
CA ALA A 394 -16.36 14.63 -35.97
C ALA A 394 -17.31 15.09 -37.02
N VAL A 395 -18.07 14.15 -37.64
CA VAL A 395 -18.95 14.47 -38.73
C VAL A 395 -19.93 15.48 -38.19
N ALA A 396 -19.57 16.74 -38.31
CA ALA A 396 -20.28 17.87 -37.71
C ALA A 396 -20.44 18.95 -38.79
N VAL A 397 -21.48 19.73 -38.63
CA VAL A 397 -21.76 20.85 -39.54
C VAL A 397 -20.54 21.78 -39.59
N GLY A 398 -20.04 22.08 -40.78
CA GLY A 398 -18.88 22.94 -40.97
C GLY A 398 -17.52 22.23 -41.07
N THR A 399 -17.45 20.92 -40.92
CA THR A 399 -16.24 20.11 -41.17
C THR A 399 -16.14 19.72 -42.66
N ARG A 400 -14.92 19.35 -43.13
CA ARG A 400 -14.69 18.92 -44.53
C ARG A 400 -15.13 17.47 -44.75
N VAL A 401 -16.43 17.20 -44.58
CA VAL A 401 -17.07 15.90 -44.83
C VAL A 401 -18.16 16.03 -45.86
N THR A 402 -18.54 14.92 -46.51
CA THR A 402 -19.65 14.96 -47.48
C THR A 402 -20.98 15.10 -46.75
N ILE A 403 -21.99 15.64 -47.46
CA ILE A 403 -23.37 15.72 -46.93
C ILE A 403 -23.91 14.32 -46.62
N ALA A 404 -23.54 13.31 -47.41
CA ALA A 404 -23.93 11.91 -47.18
C ALA A 404 -23.36 11.34 -45.87
N ASP A 405 -22.11 11.66 -45.54
CA ASP A 405 -21.48 11.23 -44.27
C ASP A 405 -22.12 11.93 -43.06
N LEU A 406 -22.44 13.23 -43.23
CA LEU A 406 -23.10 14.04 -42.21
C LEU A 406 -24.54 13.54 -41.97
N GLU A 407 -25.27 13.21 -43.03
CA GLU A 407 -26.59 12.61 -42.94
C GLU A 407 -26.54 11.24 -42.22
N THR A 408 -25.59 10.38 -42.59
CA THR A 408 -25.43 9.05 -42.02
C THR A 408 -25.16 9.12 -40.52
N GLU A 409 -24.25 9.99 -40.11
CA GLU A 409 -23.91 10.15 -38.70
C GLU A 409 -25.06 10.79 -37.89
N HIS A 410 -25.77 11.74 -38.48
CA HIS A 410 -26.94 12.34 -37.85
C HIS A 410 -28.06 11.32 -37.65
N ILE A 411 -28.37 10.49 -38.64
CA ILE A 411 -29.33 9.39 -38.51
C ILE A 411 -28.88 8.40 -37.42
N ARG A 412 -27.60 8.01 -37.38
CA ARG A 412 -27.07 7.08 -36.37
C ARG A 412 -27.25 7.62 -34.95
N ARG A 413 -26.93 8.90 -34.70
CA ARG A 413 -27.06 9.54 -33.39
C ARG A 413 -28.50 9.64 -32.93
N ILE A 414 -29.40 10.03 -33.84
CA ILE A 414 -30.84 10.15 -33.52
C ILE A 414 -31.46 8.78 -33.22
N LEU A 415 -31.05 7.72 -33.95
CA LEU A 415 -31.49 6.35 -33.65
C LEU A 415 -31.01 5.85 -32.28
N GLY A 416 -29.86 6.34 -31.80
CA GLY A 416 -29.34 6.01 -30.47
C GLY A 416 -30.02 6.73 -29.30
N VAL A 417 -30.74 7.82 -29.55
CA VAL A 417 -31.40 8.66 -28.52
C VAL A 417 -32.92 8.50 -28.54
N ALA A 418 -33.52 8.23 -29.71
CA ALA A 418 -34.96 8.09 -29.86
C ALA A 418 -35.48 6.76 -29.29
N ARG A 419 -36.65 6.81 -28.66
CA ARG A 419 -37.28 5.63 -28.02
C ARG A 419 -37.82 4.61 -29.04
N ASN A 420 -38.18 5.08 -30.22
CA ASN A 420 -38.69 4.26 -31.34
C ASN A 420 -38.43 4.94 -32.68
N LEU A 421 -38.70 4.19 -33.80
CA LEU A 421 -38.46 4.65 -35.17
C LEU A 421 -39.33 5.86 -35.56
N ASP A 422 -40.55 5.95 -35.05
CA ASP A 422 -41.47 7.04 -35.36
C ASP A 422 -41.02 8.36 -34.69
N GLU A 423 -40.48 8.28 -33.49
CA GLU A 423 -39.87 9.42 -32.82
C GLU A 423 -38.59 9.87 -33.52
N ALA A 424 -37.75 8.92 -33.96
CA ALA A 424 -36.55 9.22 -34.75
C ALA A 424 -36.89 9.91 -36.06
N ALA A 425 -37.89 9.42 -36.78
CA ALA A 425 -38.36 10.01 -38.05
C ALA A 425 -38.87 11.45 -37.82
N ARG A 426 -39.60 11.69 -36.73
CA ARG A 426 -40.10 13.02 -36.39
C ARG A 426 -38.96 14.00 -36.05
N ILE A 427 -37.95 13.57 -35.30
CA ILE A 427 -36.78 14.40 -34.97
C ILE A 427 -35.97 14.72 -36.23
N LEU A 428 -35.83 13.75 -37.14
CA LEU A 428 -35.10 13.90 -38.41
C LEU A 428 -35.89 14.69 -39.47
N GLY A 429 -37.18 14.95 -39.25
CA GLY A 429 -38.03 15.65 -40.23
C GLY A 429 -38.28 14.85 -41.50
N ILE A 430 -38.27 13.51 -41.47
CA ILE A 430 -38.47 12.63 -42.62
C ILE A 430 -39.58 11.61 -42.35
N ASP A 431 -40.18 11.08 -43.40
CA ASP A 431 -41.18 10.02 -43.30
C ASP A 431 -40.59 8.71 -42.75
N PRO A 432 -41.31 7.98 -41.87
CA PRO A 432 -40.84 6.72 -41.28
C PRO A 432 -40.40 5.67 -42.32
N ALA A 433 -41.11 5.57 -43.44
CA ALA A 433 -40.73 4.65 -44.52
C ALA A 433 -39.41 5.07 -45.21
N THR A 434 -39.15 6.39 -45.30
CA THR A 434 -37.89 6.92 -45.81
C THR A 434 -36.75 6.63 -44.84
N LEU A 435 -36.95 6.78 -43.52
CA LEU A 435 -35.98 6.43 -42.49
C LEU A 435 -35.65 4.92 -42.52
N TYR A 436 -36.67 4.08 -42.67
CA TYR A 436 -36.50 2.63 -42.79
C TYR A 436 -35.62 2.22 -43.96
N ARG A 437 -35.88 2.78 -45.17
CA ARG A 437 -35.08 2.52 -46.39
C ARG A 437 -33.63 3.01 -46.23
N LYS A 438 -33.43 4.21 -45.64
CA LYS A 438 -32.10 4.75 -45.39
C LYS A 438 -31.35 3.88 -44.38
N ARG A 439 -32.00 3.43 -43.32
CA ARG A 439 -31.43 2.53 -42.29
C ARG A 439 -30.93 1.21 -42.93
N GLN A 440 -31.75 0.58 -43.78
CA GLN A 440 -31.35 -0.64 -44.48
C GLN A 440 -30.13 -0.40 -45.41
N ARG A 441 -30.18 0.68 -46.20
CA ARG A 441 -29.08 1.02 -47.12
C ARG A 441 -27.76 1.30 -46.40
N LEU A 442 -27.81 1.85 -45.18
CA LEU A 442 -26.66 2.24 -44.38
C LEU A 442 -26.19 1.14 -43.43
N GLY A 443 -26.83 -0.04 -43.41
CA GLY A 443 -26.47 -1.14 -42.52
C GLY A 443 -26.67 -0.83 -41.04
N LEU A 444 -27.55 0.11 -40.69
CA LEU A 444 -27.85 0.52 -39.30
C LEU A 444 -29.05 -0.32 -38.79
N VAL A 445 -28.87 -1.60 -38.58
CA VAL A 445 -29.93 -2.51 -38.05
C VAL A 445 -30.06 -2.44 -36.57
#